data_f788bacbbdd01369432e7c1e66c5888f
#
_entry.id   f788bacbbdd01369432e7c1e66c5888f
#
_cell.length_a   1.000
_cell.length_b   1.000
_cell.length_c   1.000
_cell.angle_alpha   90.00
_cell.angle_beta   90.00
_cell.angle_gamma   90.00
#
_symmetry.space_group_name_H-M   'P 1'
#
loop_
_entity.id
_entity.type
_entity.pdbx_description
1 polymer ?
#
loop_
_entity_poly.entity_id
_entity_poly.type
_entity_poly.pdbx_seq_one_letter_code
_entity_poly.pdbx_strand_id
1 'polypeptide(L)'
;MVALRRSYRSVLFVPADRTDRVLSAPSRGADAIVADLEDAVAPDAKAGARTSLSELLVAGRVEGRVLVRVNAAGTRYIADDVAALAPAFGSLEALVLPMSSPDGVAELHRLLDEHGAPDDLAIVAIAETAAGILDARETAAASPRVTQMLFGPADLSAELGVTVTADGAELSHARAHLVLASAAAGLLPPVDGPYLNVDDAAGLVRSVRVARTLGFGGKAAIHPAQLGAIHAEFTPDEATLDWAREVVAAAEAAAAGGSGVARLADGTFVDEPITRRARALLAGAGS
;
A
#
# COMPACT_ATOMS: atom_id res chain seq x y z
N MET A 1 10.98 14.18 -6.84
CA MET A 1 9.79 13.62 -6.17
C MET A 1 9.44 12.34 -6.92
N VAL A 2 9.75 11.21 -6.30
CA VAL A 2 9.39 9.88 -6.82
C VAL A 2 7.88 9.80 -6.87
N ALA A 3 7.31 9.53 -8.02
CA ALA A 3 5.87 9.39 -8.15
C ALA A 3 5.54 7.91 -8.39
N LEU A 4 5.16 7.20 -7.34
CA LEU A 4 4.25 6.09 -7.57
C LEU A 4 3.03 6.67 -8.29
N ARG A 5 2.80 6.24 -9.52
CA ARG A 5 1.80 6.87 -10.38
C ARG A 5 0.37 6.59 -9.95
N ARG A 6 0.12 5.58 -9.07
CA ARG A 6 -1.21 5.19 -8.57
C ARG A 6 -1.13 4.40 -7.26
N SER A 7 -2.12 4.58 -6.39
CA SER A 7 -2.36 3.67 -5.27
C SER A 7 -2.72 2.27 -5.76
N TYR A 8 -2.45 1.26 -4.95
CA TYR A 8 -2.86 -0.12 -5.20
C TYR A 8 -4.17 -0.38 -4.46
N ARG A 9 -5.22 -0.86 -5.14
CA ARG A 9 -6.40 -1.43 -4.47
C ARG A 9 -6.01 -2.72 -3.75
N SER A 10 -5.12 -3.51 -4.37
CA SER A 10 -4.64 -4.76 -3.80
C SER A 10 -3.15 -4.96 -4.02
N VAL A 11 -2.46 -5.48 -2.99
CA VAL A 11 -1.09 -6.00 -3.08
C VAL A 11 -1.09 -7.45 -2.60
N LEU A 12 -0.68 -8.38 -3.43
CA LEU A 12 -0.66 -9.82 -3.11
C LEU A 12 0.72 -10.23 -2.63
N PHE A 13 0.82 -10.64 -1.36
CA PHE A 13 2.06 -11.19 -0.81
C PHE A 13 2.31 -12.62 -1.27
N VAL A 14 3.54 -12.90 -1.68
CA VAL A 14 3.97 -14.19 -2.22
C VAL A 14 5.37 -14.53 -1.67
N PRO A 15 5.57 -15.69 -1.02
CA PRO A 15 6.90 -16.09 -0.55
C PRO A 15 7.91 -16.14 -1.71
N ALA A 16 9.06 -15.48 -1.56
CA ALA A 16 10.06 -15.36 -2.61
C ALA A 16 10.81 -16.69 -2.90
N ASP A 17 10.82 -17.62 -1.95
CA ASP A 17 11.34 -18.98 -2.12
C ASP A 17 10.42 -19.88 -2.98
N ARG A 18 9.21 -19.43 -3.27
CA ARG A 18 8.23 -20.12 -4.10
C ARG A 18 8.17 -19.51 -5.50
N THR A 19 9.21 -19.77 -6.29
CA THR A 19 9.36 -19.22 -7.64
C THR A 19 8.18 -19.54 -8.56
N ASP A 20 7.55 -20.72 -8.39
CA ASP A 20 6.31 -21.11 -9.07
C ASP A 20 5.15 -20.13 -8.77
N ARG A 21 5.02 -19.69 -7.52
CA ARG A 21 4.01 -18.73 -7.11
C ARG A 21 4.35 -17.31 -7.56
N VAL A 22 5.61 -16.89 -7.43
CA VAL A 22 6.07 -15.57 -7.91
C VAL A 22 5.75 -15.40 -9.40
N LEU A 23 6.02 -16.42 -10.23
CA LEU A 23 5.74 -16.41 -11.66
C LEU A 23 4.24 -16.39 -11.98
N SER A 24 3.40 -17.06 -11.17
CA SER A 24 1.96 -17.15 -11.44
C SER A 24 1.15 -16.00 -10.78
N ALA A 25 1.71 -15.29 -9.81
CA ALA A 25 0.99 -14.28 -9.04
C ALA A 25 0.45 -13.10 -9.89
N PRO A 26 1.19 -12.56 -10.88
CA PRO A 26 0.69 -11.48 -11.73
C PRO A 26 -0.62 -11.84 -12.45
N SER A 27 -0.76 -13.08 -12.89
CA SER A 27 -1.97 -13.57 -13.59
C SER A 27 -3.20 -13.72 -12.66
N ARG A 28 -3.03 -13.57 -11.33
CA ARG A 28 -4.13 -13.67 -10.37
C ARG A 28 -4.98 -12.41 -10.27
N GLY A 29 -4.54 -11.31 -10.90
CA GLY A 29 -5.31 -10.08 -11.02
C GLY A 29 -5.13 -9.10 -9.85
N ALA A 30 -4.10 -9.23 -9.01
CA ALA A 30 -3.72 -8.17 -8.07
C ALA A 30 -3.19 -6.95 -8.82
N ASP A 31 -3.38 -5.75 -8.27
CA ASP A 31 -2.81 -4.52 -8.85
C ASP A 31 -1.27 -4.52 -8.77
N ALA A 32 -0.71 -5.17 -7.75
CA ALA A 32 0.72 -5.46 -7.63
C ALA A 32 0.97 -6.73 -6.82
N ILE A 33 2.15 -7.33 -7.00
CA ILE A 33 2.63 -8.41 -6.13
C ILE A 33 3.73 -7.90 -5.21
N VAL A 34 3.82 -8.49 -4.01
CA VAL A 34 4.94 -8.30 -3.08
C VAL A 34 5.65 -9.63 -2.93
N ALA A 35 6.81 -9.78 -3.58
CA ALA A 35 7.67 -10.94 -3.34
C ALA A 35 8.34 -10.78 -1.96
N ASP A 36 8.10 -11.73 -1.07
CA ASP A 36 8.46 -11.61 0.33
C ASP A 36 9.75 -12.36 0.67
N LEU A 37 10.79 -11.64 1.09
CA LEU A 37 12.07 -12.18 1.56
C LEU A 37 12.15 -12.25 3.09
N GLU A 38 11.11 -11.79 3.79
CA GLU A 38 11.10 -11.67 5.25
C GLU A 38 10.44 -12.89 5.91
N ASP A 39 9.32 -12.74 6.57
CA ASP A 39 8.67 -13.75 7.42
C ASP A 39 8.22 -15.00 6.67
N ALA A 40 7.87 -14.87 5.41
CA ALA A 40 7.44 -16.01 4.61
C ALA A 40 8.60 -16.93 4.18
N VAL A 41 9.87 -16.54 4.44
CA VAL A 41 11.06 -17.31 4.05
C VAL A 41 11.90 -17.67 5.29
N ALA A 42 12.11 -18.95 5.49
CA ALA A 42 12.91 -19.45 6.60
C ALA A 42 14.36 -18.89 6.55
N PRO A 43 15.02 -18.68 7.71
CA PRO A 43 16.36 -18.05 7.77
C PRO A 43 17.42 -18.70 6.89
N ASP A 44 17.43 -20.01 6.81
CA ASP A 44 18.35 -20.81 6.00
C ASP A 44 18.02 -20.79 4.50
N ALA A 45 16.78 -20.48 4.13
CA ALA A 45 16.34 -20.35 2.74
C ALA A 45 16.53 -18.93 2.16
N LYS A 46 16.74 -17.91 3.01
CA LYS A 46 16.79 -16.49 2.57
C LYS A 46 17.82 -16.22 1.47
N ALA A 47 19.03 -16.80 1.58
CA ALA A 47 20.08 -16.61 0.58
C ALA A 47 19.67 -17.17 -0.79
N GLY A 48 19.09 -18.38 -0.83
CA GLY A 48 18.57 -18.97 -2.06
C GLY A 48 17.40 -18.22 -2.64
N ALA A 49 16.46 -17.78 -1.79
CA ALA A 49 15.28 -17.02 -2.20
C ALA A 49 15.66 -15.69 -2.89
N ARG A 50 16.59 -14.90 -2.31
CA ARG A 50 17.04 -13.63 -2.89
C ARG A 50 17.74 -13.83 -4.24
N THR A 51 18.58 -14.87 -4.37
CA THR A 51 19.26 -15.18 -5.63
C THR A 51 18.25 -15.56 -6.72
N SER A 52 17.36 -16.51 -6.43
CA SER A 52 16.36 -16.97 -7.40
C SER A 52 15.39 -15.84 -7.79
N LEU A 53 14.97 -15.00 -6.84
CA LEU A 53 14.11 -13.85 -7.13
C LEU A 53 14.81 -12.86 -8.05
N SER A 54 16.07 -12.49 -7.74
CA SER A 54 16.86 -11.56 -8.56
C SER A 54 17.02 -12.08 -9.99
N GLU A 55 17.35 -13.35 -10.16
CA GLU A 55 17.47 -13.99 -11.48
C GLU A 55 16.16 -13.93 -12.28
N LEU A 56 15.01 -14.19 -11.65
CA LEU A 56 13.70 -14.11 -12.31
C LEU A 56 13.38 -12.68 -12.76
N LEU A 57 13.69 -11.67 -11.93
CA LEU A 57 13.45 -10.26 -12.21
C LEU A 57 14.36 -9.75 -13.34
N VAL A 58 15.66 -10.04 -13.27
CA VAL A 58 16.63 -9.68 -14.32
C VAL A 58 16.28 -10.31 -15.67
N ALA A 59 15.79 -11.55 -15.66
CA ALA A 59 15.34 -12.23 -16.86
C ALA A 59 13.99 -11.73 -17.41
N GLY A 60 13.34 -10.75 -16.76
CA GLY A 60 12.05 -10.22 -17.17
C GLY A 60 10.91 -11.25 -17.12
N ARG A 61 11.01 -12.26 -16.26
CA ARG A 61 10.04 -13.36 -16.20
C ARG A 61 8.83 -13.07 -15.32
N VAL A 62 8.89 -12.02 -14.49
CA VAL A 62 7.79 -11.60 -13.63
C VAL A 62 7.15 -10.37 -14.25
N GLU A 63 5.91 -10.53 -14.71
CA GLU A 63 5.17 -9.46 -15.37
C GLU A 63 4.45 -8.55 -14.36
N GLY A 64 4.04 -7.35 -14.80
CA GLY A 64 3.23 -6.43 -14.00
C GLY A 64 4.04 -5.62 -12.97
N ARG A 65 3.34 -5.13 -11.96
CA ARG A 65 3.91 -4.27 -10.91
C ARG A 65 4.47 -5.14 -9.78
N VAL A 66 5.79 -5.09 -9.60
CA VAL A 66 6.50 -5.93 -8.64
C VAL A 66 7.10 -5.08 -7.53
N LEU A 67 6.76 -5.42 -6.30
CA LEU A 67 7.39 -4.94 -5.09
C LEU A 67 8.14 -6.10 -4.43
N VAL A 68 9.18 -5.80 -3.65
CA VAL A 68 9.87 -6.82 -2.85
C VAL A 68 9.90 -6.39 -1.39
N ARG A 69 9.34 -7.20 -0.50
CA ARG A 69 9.53 -7.01 0.95
C ARG A 69 10.91 -7.55 1.32
N VAL A 70 11.80 -6.65 1.67
CA VAL A 70 13.14 -6.97 2.20
C VAL A 70 13.05 -7.28 3.70
N ASN A 71 14.14 -7.78 4.29
CA ASN A 71 14.20 -7.97 5.74
C ASN A 71 14.30 -6.62 6.46
N ALA A 72 13.89 -6.59 7.73
CA ALA A 72 13.89 -5.39 8.55
C ALA A 72 15.27 -4.74 8.66
N ALA A 73 15.28 -3.41 8.76
CA ALA A 73 16.46 -2.62 9.04
C ALA A 73 17.13 -3.05 10.37
N GLY A 74 18.45 -2.89 10.47
CA GLY A 74 19.23 -3.34 11.61
C GLY A 74 19.44 -4.87 11.70
N THR A 75 18.85 -5.65 10.77
CA THR A 75 19.14 -7.09 10.66
C THR A 75 20.34 -7.34 9.77
N ARG A 76 21.00 -8.47 9.96
CA ARG A 76 22.11 -8.91 9.08
C ARG A 76 21.69 -9.15 7.62
N TYR A 77 20.39 -9.18 7.33
CA TYR A 77 19.87 -9.59 6.03
C TYR A 77 19.60 -8.44 5.06
N ILE A 78 19.27 -7.24 5.56
CA ILE A 78 18.81 -6.14 4.69
C ILE A 78 19.87 -5.74 3.66
N ALA A 79 21.13 -5.63 4.05
CA ALA A 79 22.21 -5.27 3.13
C ALA A 79 22.42 -6.33 2.03
N ASP A 80 22.34 -7.62 2.41
CA ASP A 80 22.41 -8.72 1.44
C ASP A 80 21.22 -8.74 0.48
N ASP A 81 20.01 -8.41 0.98
CA ASP A 81 18.80 -8.35 0.14
C ASP A 81 18.94 -7.25 -0.91
N VAL A 82 19.32 -6.04 -0.49
CA VAL A 82 19.51 -4.90 -1.38
C VAL A 82 20.61 -5.17 -2.41
N ALA A 83 21.76 -5.72 -1.98
CA ALA A 83 22.86 -6.07 -2.87
C ALA A 83 22.44 -7.11 -3.94
N ALA A 84 21.71 -8.15 -3.53
CA ALA A 84 21.23 -9.18 -4.45
C ALA A 84 20.18 -8.67 -5.44
N LEU A 85 19.35 -7.70 -5.04
CA LEU A 85 18.31 -7.11 -5.88
C LEU A 85 18.84 -5.99 -6.80
N ALA A 86 20.05 -5.45 -6.55
CA ALA A 86 20.61 -4.33 -7.31
C ALA A 86 20.58 -4.55 -8.84
N PRO A 87 20.92 -5.72 -9.39
CA PRO A 87 20.84 -5.93 -10.85
C PRO A 87 19.39 -5.87 -11.40
N ALA A 88 18.39 -6.01 -10.54
CA ALA A 88 16.98 -6.05 -10.90
C ALA A 88 16.20 -4.78 -10.56
N PHE A 89 16.83 -3.73 -10.02
CA PHE A 89 16.12 -2.51 -9.59
C PHE A 89 15.24 -1.89 -10.68
N GLY A 90 15.67 -1.93 -11.93
CA GLY A 90 14.87 -1.43 -13.05
C GLY A 90 13.58 -2.22 -13.35
N SER A 91 13.42 -3.39 -12.75
CA SER A 91 12.22 -4.24 -12.86
C SER A 91 11.31 -4.11 -11.63
N LEU A 92 11.70 -3.32 -10.63
CA LEU A 92 10.96 -3.13 -9.39
C LEU A 92 10.28 -1.77 -9.34
N GLU A 93 9.10 -1.71 -8.79
CA GLU A 93 8.41 -0.45 -8.51
C GLU A 93 8.74 0.10 -7.12
N ALA A 94 8.88 -0.79 -6.14
CA ALA A 94 9.24 -0.40 -4.77
C ALA A 94 9.93 -1.53 -4.00
N LEU A 95 10.71 -1.15 -3.00
CA LEU A 95 11.04 -2.02 -1.87
C LEU A 95 10.07 -1.76 -0.72
N VAL A 96 9.62 -2.83 -0.08
CA VAL A 96 8.72 -2.78 1.08
C VAL A 96 9.57 -3.05 2.32
N LEU A 97 9.64 -2.06 3.22
CA LEU A 97 10.42 -2.14 4.45
C LEU A 97 9.51 -2.51 5.63
N PRO A 98 9.67 -3.70 6.24
CA PRO A 98 8.96 -4.07 7.45
C PRO A 98 9.53 -3.35 8.68
N MET A 99 8.80 -3.36 9.81
CA MET A 99 9.20 -2.76 11.08
C MET A 99 9.72 -1.32 10.92
N SER A 100 9.07 -0.54 10.04
CA SER A 100 9.59 0.75 9.61
C SER A 100 9.70 1.76 10.75
N SER A 101 10.84 2.42 10.77
CA SER A 101 11.15 3.59 11.60
C SER A 101 11.89 4.64 10.77
N PRO A 102 12.04 5.89 11.26
CA PRO A 102 12.83 6.91 10.55
C PRO A 102 14.25 6.44 10.24
N ASP A 103 14.93 5.83 11.22
CA ASP A 103 16.30 5.32 11.06
C ASP A 103 16.36 4.15 10.08
N GLY A 104 15.38 3.24 10.13
CA GLY A 104 15.29 2.11 9.21
C GLY A 104 15.08 2.54 7.76
N VAL A 105 14.24 3.55 7.53
CA VAL A 105 14.05 4.15 6.19
C VAL A 105 15.33 4.83 5.72
N ALA A 106 16.03 5.55 6.60
CA ALA A 106 17.31 6.19 6.26
C ALA A 106 18.40 5.15 5.91
N GLU A 107 18.46 4.02 6.64
CA GLU A 107 19.34 2.90 6.33
C GLU A 107 19.05 2.32 4.94
N LEU A 108 17.78 1.99 4.65
CA LEU A 108 17.41 1.46 3.34
C LEU A 108 17.72 2.46 2.22
N HIS A 109 17.41 3.74 2.42
CA HIS A 109 17.72 4.79 1.44
C HIS A 109 19.22 4.83 1.11
N ARG A 110 20.08 4.83 2.13
CA ARG A 110 21.54 4.79 1.96
C ARG A 110 22.00 3.55 1.18
N LEU A 111 21.47 2.37 1.53
CA LEU A 111 21.79 1.13 0.81
C LEU A 111 21.36 1.19 -0.66
N LEU A 112 20.20 1.75 -0.95
CA LEU A 112 19.74 1.96 -2.33
C LEU A 112 20.69 2.87 -3.12
N ASP A 113 21.10 3.97 -2.54
CA ASP A 113 22.04 4.90 -3.19
C ASP A 113 23.44 4.27 -3.40
N GLU A 114 23.96 3.53 -2.42
CA GLU A 114 25.22 2.80 -2.51
C GLU A 114 25.23 1.75 -3.63
N HIS A 115 24.08 1.16 -3.92
CA HIS A 115 23.90 0.16 -4.98
C HIS A 115 23.37 0.75 -6.30
N GLY A 116 23.32 2.07 -6.43
CA GLY A 116 22.96 2.76 -7.67
C GLY A 116 21.50 2.60 -8.07
N ALA A 117 20.61 2.51 -7.10
CA ALA A 117 19.18 2.41 -7.37
C ALA A 117 18.67 3.66 -8.13
N PRO A 118 17.81 3.48 -9.17
CA PRO A 118 17.23 4.60 -9.88
C PRO A 118 16.39 5.47 -8.94
N ASP A 119 16.31 6.78 -9.23
CA ASP A 119 15.63 7.74 -8.35
C ASP A 119 14.13 7.44 -8.17
N ASP A 120 13.51 6.76 -9.13
CA ASP A 120 12.10 6.40 -9.13
C ASP A 120 11.79 5.06 -8.42
N LEU A 121 12.80 4.31 -7.98
CA LEU A 121 12.57 3.15 -7.12
C LEU A 121 12.06 3.61 -5.76
N ALA A 122 10.80 3.29 -5.48
CA ALA A 122 10.11 3.76 -4.29
C ALA A 122 10.39 2.90 -3.04
N ILE A 123 10.05 3.44 -1.88
CA ILE A 123 9.96 2.72 -0.60
C ILE A 123 8.50 2.73 -0.15
N VAL A 124 7.97 1.56 0.19
CA VAL A 124 6.71 1.39 0.93
C VAL A 124 7.06 0.98 2.36
N ALA A 125 6.70 1.80 3.34
CA ALA A 125 7.06 1.59 4.74
C ALA A 125 5.93 0.89 5.50
N ILE A 126 6.19 -0.28 6.12
CA ILE A 126 5.18 -0.98 6.93
C ILE A 126 5.24 -0.45 8.38
N ALA A 127 4.14 0.18 8.80
CA ALA A 127 3.93 0.60 10.19
C ALA A 127 3.22 -0.53 10.95
N GLU A 128 3.96 -1.27 11.75
CA GLU A 128 3.50 -2.51 12.40
C GLU A 128 4.01 -2.67 13.84
N THR A 129 4.61 -1.61 14.38
CA THR A 129 4.99 -1.50 15.79
C THR A 129 4.33 -0.27 16.41
N ALA A 130 4.19 -0.25 17.73
CA ALA A 130 3.65 0.91 18.44
C ALA A 130 4.48 2.17 18.15
N ALA A 131 5.81 2.07 18.19
CA ALA A 131 6.70 3.17 17.81
C ALA A 131 6.52 3.56 16.33
N GLY A 132 6.49 2.59 15.40
CA GLY A 132 6.30 2.85 13.97
C GLY A 132 4.97 3.53 13.64
N ILE A 133 3.90 3.27 14.40
CA ILE A 133 2.64 3.99 14.28
C ILE A 133 2.79 5.43 14.80
N LEU A 134 3.38 5.63 15.98
CA LEU A 134 3.54 6.96 16.56
C LEU A 134 4.46 7.84 15.72
N ASP A 135 5.53 7.29 15.17
CA ASP A 135 6.52 7.99 14.35
C ASP A 135 6.21 7.93 12.83
N ALA A 136 4.97 7.59 12.45
CA ALA A 136 4.61 7.37 11.05
C ALA A 136 4.88 8.60 10.16
N ARG A 137 4.69 9.81 10.67
CA ARG A 137 4.97 11.05 9.94
C ARG A 137 6.47 11.25 9.72
N GLU A 138 7.28 11.02 10.75
CA GLU A 138 8.74 11.10 10.74
C GLU A 138 9.32 10.04 9.81
N THR A 139 8.78 8.82 9.86
CA THR A 139 9.12 7.72 8.94
C THR A 139 8.83 8.11 7.48
N ALA A 140 7.67 8.71 7.22
CA ALA A 140 7.29 9.18 5.90
C ALA A 140 8.24 10.28 5.35
N ALA A 141 8.79 11.12 6.24
CA ALA A 141 9.69 12.22 5.89
C ALA A 141 11.18 11.80 5.82
N ALA A 142 11.53 10.61 6.28
CA ALA A 142 12.92 10.16 6.40
C ALA A 142 13.63 9.93 5.05
N SER A 143 12.85 9.76 3.96
CA SER A 143 13.39 9.64 2.60
C SER A 143 12.40 10.17 1.55
N PRO A 144 12.87 10.86 0.51
CA PRO A 144 12.02 11.25 -0.62
C PRO A 144 11.52 10.05 -1.44
N ARG A 145 12.08 8.85 -1.24
CA ARG A 145 11.68 7.60 -1.86
C ARG A 145 10.44 6.99 -1.18
N VAL A 146 10.07 7.42 0.04
CA VAL A 146 8.83 6.97 0.67
C VAL A 146 7.63 7.58 -0.05
N THR A 147 6.80 6.73 -0.65
CA THR A 147 5.66 7.15 -1.45
C THR A 147 4.33 6.68 -0.89
N GLN A 148 4.37 5.62 -0.09
CA GLN A 148 3.18 5.02 0.50
C GLN A 148 3.55 4.29 1.80
N MET A 149 2.58 4.17 2.70
CA MET A 149 2.69 3.33 3.89
C MET A 149 1.78 2.12 3.80
N LEU A 150 2.13 1.05 4.52
CA LEU A 150 1.31 -0.14 4.69
C LEU A 150 1.10 -0.38 6.19
N PHE A 151 -0.10 -0.78 6.57
CA PHE A 151 -0.44 -1.11 7.95
C PHE A 151 -0.20 -2.59 8.24
N GLY A 152 0.57 -2.91 9.29
CA GLY A 152 0.83 -4.30 9.74
C GLY A 152 0.03 -4.66 10.99
N PRO A 153 -1.21 -5.17 10.85
CA PRO A 153 -2.08 -5.44 12.00
C PRO A 153 -1.62 -6.62 12.87
N ALA A 154 -0.94 -7.60 12.30
CA ALA A 154 -0.55 -8.82 13.01
C ALA A 154 0.50 -8.54 14.08
N ASP A 155 1.60 -7.93 13.68
CA ASP A 155 2.72 -7.60 14.56
C ASP A 155 2.31 -6.57 15.62
N LEU A 156 1.58 -5.53 15.20
CA LEU A 156 1.06 -4.53 16.13
C LEU A 156 0.13 -5.15 17.17
N SER A 157 -0.77 -6.05 16.77
CA SER A 157 -1.66 -6.74 17.72
C SER A 157 -0.88 -7.59 18.71
N ALA A 158 0.16 -8.28 18.24
CA ALA A 158 1.03 -9.10 19.09
C ALA A 158 1.81 -8.24 20.09
N GLU A 159 2.41 -7.13 19.62
CA GLU A 159 3.15 -6.19 20.48
C GLU A 159 2.26 -5.57 21.56
N LEU A 160 1.04 -5.13 21.17
CA LEU A 160 0.10 -4.50 22.11
C LEU A 160 -0.60 -5.51 23.03
N GLY A 161 -0.53 -6.81 22.73
CA GLY A 161 -1.22 -7.84 23.49
C GLY A 161 -2.76 -7.72 23.44
N VAL A 162 -3.31 -7.14 22.36
CA VAL A 162 -4.76 -6.93 22.22
C VAL A 162 -5.47 -8.18 21.71
N THR A 163 -6.72 -8.35 22.11
CA THR A 163 -7.59 -9.39 21.55
C THR A 163 -8.14 -8.89 20.21
N VAL A 164 -7.81 -9.61 19.13
CA VAL A 164 -8.31 -9.28 17.80
C VAL A 164 -9.81 -9.58 17.72
N THR A 165 -10.60 -8.56 17.39
CA THR A 165 -12.06 -8.65 17.26
C THR A 165 -12.49 -8.73 15.79
N ALA A 166 -13.72 -9.18 15.54
CA ALA A 166 -14.23 -9.36 14.18
C ALA A 166 -14.37 -8.04 13.39
N ASP A 167 -14.55 -6.92 14.08
CA ASP A 167 -14.65 -5.58 13.52
C ASP A 167 -13.33 -4.79 13.55
N GLY A 168 -12.29 -5.32 14.24
CA GLY A 168 -10.96 -4.71 14.31
C GLY A 168 -10.94 -3.37 15.05
N ALA A 169 -11.89 -3.15 15.97
CA ALA A 169 -12.06 -1.89 16.69
C ALA A 169 -10.82 -1.51 17.52
N GLU A 170 -10.12 -2.51 18.06
CA GLU A 170 -8.90 -2.37 18.87
C GLU A 170 -7.75 -1.67 18.12
N LEU A 171 -7.71 -1.75 16.80
CA LEU A 171 -6.69 -1.12 15.95
C LEU A 171 -7.19 0.12 15.19
N SER A 172 -8.42 0.56 15.43
CA SER A 172 -9.03 1.68 14.69
C SER A 172 -8.25 2.99 14.87
N HIS A 173 -7.72 3.25 16.07
CA HIS A 173 -6.89 4.43 16.32
C HIS A 173 -5.59 4.39 15.50
N ALA A 174 -4.87 3.27 15.51
CA ALA A 174 -3.63 3.11 14.78
C ALA A 174 -3.85 3.27 13.26
N ARG A 175 -4.93 2.67 12.72
CA ARG A 175 -5.32 2.86 11.31
C ARG A 175 -5.61 4.31 10.97
N ALA A 176 -6.44 4.99 11.77
CA ALA A 176 -6.77 6.41 11.54
C ALA A 176 -5.52 7.31 11.63
N HIS A 177 -4.64 7.04 12.59
CA HIS A 177 -3.38 7.76 12.74
C HIS A 177 -2.50 7.62 11.49
N LEU A 178 -2.35 6.41 10.96
CA LEU A 178 -1.55 6.15 9.76
C LEU A 178 -2.10 6.90 8.53
N VAL A 179 -3.43 6.94 8.37
CA VAL A 179 -4.07 7.72 7.28
C VAL A 179 -3.76 9.21 7.42
N LEU A 180 -3.87 9.76 8.64
CA LEU A 180 -3.54 11.16 8.91
C LEU A 180 -2.06 11.46 8.65
N ALA A 181 -1.15 10.60 9.12
CA ALA A 181 0.29 10.75 8.91
C ALA A 181 0.65 10.72 7.41
N SER A 182 0.10 9.76 6.65
CA SER A 182 0.28 9.65 5.21
C SER A 182 -0.19 10.90 4.47
N ALA A 183 -1.39 11.38 4.79
CA ALA A 183 -1.95 12.59 4.19
C ALA A 183 -1.12 13.84 4.54
N ALA A 184 -0.68 13.99 5.80
CA ALA A 184 0.15 15.11 6.25
C ALA A 184 1.53 15.13 5.59
N ALA A 185 2.07 13.97 5.23
CA ALA A 185 3.33 13.83 4.49
C ALA A 185 3.17 13.94 2.96
N GLY A 186 1.94 14.08 2.45
CA GLY A 186 1.66 14.15 1.01
C GLY A 186 1.88 12.81 0.28
N LEU A 187 1.82 11.70 1.02
CA LEU A 187 1.93 10.36 0.44
C LEU A 187 0.61 9.92 -0.22
N LEU A 188 0.68 8.85 -0.99
CA LEU A 188 -0.51 8.12 -1.42
C LEU A 188 -1.29 7.60 -0.19
N PRO A 189 -2.62 7.40 -0.31
CA PRO A 189 -3.39 6.73 0.73
C PRO A 189 -2.74 5.40 1.11
N PRO A 190 -2.61 5.07 2.40
CA PRO A 190 -1.93 3.84 2.82
C PRO A 190 -2.69 2.59 2.38
N VAL A 191 -1.99 1.45 2.35
CA VAL A 191 -2.56 0.12 2.14
C VAL A 191 -2.83 -0.51 3.51
N ASP A 192 -4.05 -1.00 3.76
CA ASP A 192 -4.35 -1.76 4.99
C ASP A 192 -3.76 -3.16 4.92
N GLY A 193 -3.46 -3.74 6.07
CA GLY A 193 -2.88 -5.06 6.19
C GLY A 193 -3.83 -6.21 5.80
N PRO A 194 -3.32 -7.43 5.66
CA PRO A 194 -4.10 -8.57 5.22
C PRO A 194 -5.16 -8.98 6.26
N TYR A 195 -6.23 -9.60 5.77
CA TYR A 195 -7.17 -10.34 6.59
C TYR A 195 -6.71 -11.80 6.65
N LEU A 196 -6.36 -12.27 7.85
CA LEU A 196 -5.63 -13.53 7.99
C LEU A 196 -6.49 -14.79 7.83
N ASN A 197 -7.81 -14.70 8.08
CA ASN A 197 -8.71 -15.85 7.92
C ASN A 197 -9.19 -15.94 6.47
N VAL A 198 -8.55 -16.79 5.68
CA VAL A 198 -8.83 -16.96 4.24
C VAL A 198 -10.21 -17.55 3.97
N ASP A 199 -10.74 -18.31 4.93
CA ASP A 199 -12.03 -18.99 4.80
C ASP A 199 -13.23 -18.13 5.23
N ASP A 200 -12.98 -16.97 5.86
CA ASP A 200 -14.05 -16.03 6.27
C ASP A 200 -14.21 -14.89 5.25
N ALA A 201 -14.90 -15.18 4.16
CA ALA A 201 -15.18 -14.18 3.13
C ALA A 201 -16.00 -12.98 3.65
N ALA A 202 -16.94 -13.22 4.58
CA ALA A 202 -17.77 -12.15 5.15
C ALA A 202 -16.94 -11.21 6.06
N GLY A 203 -16.03 -11.77 6.85
CA GLY A 203 -15.08 -10.99 7.66
C GLY A 203 -14.14 -10.17 6.80
N LEU A 204 -13.65 -10.75 5.69
CA LEU A 204 -12.85 -10.01 4.73
C LEU A 204 -13.58 -8.77 4.20
N VAL A 205 -14.83 -8.92 3.72
CA VAL A 205 -15.63 -7.79 3.21
C VAL A 205 -15.79 -6.71 4.28
N ARG A 206 -16.12 -7.10 5.53
CA ARG A 206 -16.20 -6.12 6.63
C ARG A 206 -14.88 -5.38 6.85
N SER A 207 -13.76 -6.11 6.89
CA SER A 207 -12.43 -5.55 7.08
C SER A 207 -12.03 -4.59 5.95
N VAL A 208 -12.32 -4.93 4.69
CA VAL A 208 -12.05 -4.06 3.54
C VAL A 208 -12.88 -2.77 3.63
N ARG A 209 -14.16 -2.88 4.02
CA ARG A 209 -15.05 -1.73 4.18
C ARG A 209 -14.60 -0.79 5.29
N VAL A 210 -14.11 -1.32 6.42
CA VAL A 210 -13.52 -0.52 7.50
C VAL A 210 -12.31 0.25 6.98
N ALA A 211 -11.39 -0.40 6.29
CA ALA A 211 -10.21 0.23 5.72
C ALA A 211 -10.59 1.37 4.75
N ARG A 212 -11.48 1.10 3.78
CA ARG A 212 -11.96 2.12 2.84
C ARG A 212 -12.61 3.32 3.56
N THR A 213 -13.45 3.05 4.56
CA THR A 213 -14.14 4.11 5.31
C THR A 213 -13.17 5.00 6.09
N LEU A 214 -12.07 4.45 6.57
CA LEU A 214 -11.01 5.20 7.27
C LEU A 214 -10.10 5.99 6.32
N GLY A 215 -10.14 5.74 5.00
CA GLY A 215 -9.34 6.48 4.03
C GLY A 215 -8.11 5.74 3.50
N PHE A 216 -8.03 4.42 3.69
CA PHE A 216 -7.05 3.60 3.00
C PHE A 216 -7.33 3.57 1.49
N GLY A 217 -6.27 3.44 0.68
CA GLY A 217 -6.36 3.32 -0.77
C GLY A 217 -6.48 1.88 -1.28
N GLY A 218 -6.20 0.91 -0.42
CA GLY A 218 -6.21 -0.52 -0.76
C GLY A 218 -5.98 -1.42 0.44
N LYS A 219 -5.84 -2.72 0.16
CA LYS A 219 -5.61 -3.74 1.18
C LYS A 219 -4.63 -4.81 0.69
N ALA A 220 -3.77 -5.27 1.58
CA ALA A 220 -2.92 -6.43 1.34
C ALA A 220 -3.76 -7.72 1.31
N ALA A 221 -3.35 -8.64 0.45
CA ALA A 221 -3.88 -9.99 0.33
C ALA A 221 -2.77 -11.01 0.53
N ILE A 222 -3.07 -12.14 1.16
CA ILE A 222 -2.20 -13.30 1.34
C ILE A 222 -2.67 -14.51 0.54
N HIS A 223 -3.83 -14.40 -0.10
CA HIS A 223 -4.38 -15.44 -0.96
C HIS A 223 -5.16 -14.82 -2.14
N PRO A 224 -5.06 -15.37 -3.37
CA PRO A 224 -5.75 -14.83 -4.53
C PRO A 224 -7.28 -14.74 -4.40
N ALA A 225 -7.91 -15.64 -3.63
CA ALA A 225 -9.35 -15.61 -3.39
C ALA A 225 -9.84 -14.33 -2.69
N GLN A 226 -8.96 -13.56 -2.07
CA GLN A 226 -9.29 -12.29 -1.40
C GLN A 226 -9.45 -11.13 -2.38
N LEU A 227 -8.82 -11.22 -3.57
CA LEU A 227 -8.70 -10.09 -4.51
C LEU A 227 -10.06 -9.58 -5.00
N GLY A 228 -11.00 -10.49 -5.31
CA GLY A 228 -12.33 -10.09 -5.79
C GLY A 228 -13.08 -9.20 -4.81
N ALA A 229 -13.09 -9.55 -3.52
CA ALA A 229 -13.73 -8.76 -2.48
C ALA A 229 -13.02 -7.40 -2.24
N ILE A 230 -11.69 -7.39 -2.30
CA ILE A 230 -10.90 -6.17 -2.17
C ILE A 230 -11.21 -5.22 -3.32
N HIS A 231 -11.17 -5.69 -4.56
CA HIS A 231 -11.43 -4.86 -5.73
C HIS A 231 -12.88 -4.33 -5.75
N ALA A 232 -13.87 -5.16 -5.38
CA ALA A 232 -15.26 -4.74 -5.33
C ALA A 232 -15.50 -3.54 -4.38
N GLU A 233 -14.82 -3.53 -3.22
CA GLU A 233 -14.97 -2.44 -2.25
C GLU A 233 -14.14 -1.19 -2.59
N PHE A 234 -12.96 -1.33 -3.20
CA PHE A 234 -12.10 -0.18 -3.54
C PHE A 234 -12.38 0.40 -4.93
N THR A 235 -13.17 -0.25 -5.76
CA THR A 235 -13.61 0.31 -7.04
C THR A 235 -14.90 1.11 -6.83
N PRO A 236 -14.96 2.41 -7.19
CA PRO A 236 -16.19 3.17 -7.12
C PRO A 236 -17.29 2.54 -7.98
N ASP A 237 -18.48 2.40 -7.45
CA ASP A 237 -19.65 1.99 -8.22
C ASP A 237 -20.17 3.14 -9.11
N GLU A 238 -21.04 2.82 -10.09
CA GLU A 238 -21.56 3.80 -11.03
C GLU A 238 -22.34 4.90 -10.32
N ALA A 239 -23.07 4.60 -9.27
CA ALA A 239 -23.80 5.59 -8.49
C ALA A 239 -22.86 6.63 -7.83
N THR A 240 -21.71 6.17 -7.33
CA THR A 240 -20.66 7.05 -6.78
C THR A 240 -20.03 7.92 -7.87
N LEU A 241 -19.83 7.37 -9.06
CA LEU A 241 -19.28 8.11 -10.20
C LEU A 241 -20.27 9.13 -10.75
N ASP A 242 -21.57 8.79 -10.83
CA ASP A 242 -22.63 9.70 -11.24
C ASP A 242 -22.75 10.86 -10.25
N TRP A 243 -22.77 10.59 -8.96
CA TRP A 243 -22.71 11.62 -7.94
C TRP A 243 -21.48 12.53 -8.11
N ALA A 244 -20.31 11.97 -8.38
CA ALA A 244 -19.10 12.76 -8.58
C ALA A 244 -19.18 13.66 -9.83
N ARG A 245 -19.78 13.17 -10.93
CA ARG A 245 -20.04 13.97 -12.15
C ARG A 245 -21.01 15.11 -11.86
N GLU A 246 -22.09 14.83 -11.13
CA GLU A 246 -23.08 15.84 -10.74
C GLU A 246 -22.47 16.95 -9.87
N VAL A 247 -21.66 16.58 -8.88
CA VAL A 247 -20.93 17.54 -8.03
C VAL A 247 -20.02 18.45 -8.85
N VAL A 248 -19.22 17.88 -9.77
CA VAL A 248 -18.30 18.67 -10.60
C VAL A 248 -19.07 19.62 -11.51
N ALA A 249 -20.13 19.15 -12.15
CA ALA A 249 -20.96 19.97 -13.02
C ALA A 249 -21.63 21.12 -12.25
N ALA A 250 -22.16 20.86 -11.05
CA ALA A 250 -22.77 21.89 -10.21
C ALA A 250 -21.76 22.94 -9.75
N ALA A 251 -20.52 22.52 -9.39
CA ALA A 251 -19.45 23.43 -9.01
C ALA A 251 -19.02 24.34 -10.17
N GLU A 252 -18.89 23.79 -11.37
CA GLU A 252 -18.55 24.55 -12.59
C GLU A 252 -19.63 25.56 -12.97
N ALA A 253 -20.92 25.17 -12.91
CA ALA A 253 -22.05 26.06 -13.16
C ALA A 253 -22.11 27.22 -12.15
N ALA A 254 -21.86 26.93 -10.85
CA ALA A 254 -21.80 27.96 -9.81
C ALA A 254 -20.65 28.94 -10.04
N ALA A 255 -19.46 28.43 -10.37
CA ALA A 255 -18.28 29.25 -10.67
C ALA A 255 -18.52 30.17 -11.87
N ALA A 256 -19.16 29.68 -12.94
CA ALA A 256 -19.59 30.51 -14.10
C ALA A 256 -20.59 31.61 -13.72
N GLY A 257 -21.41 31.38 -12.67
CA GLY A 257 -22.32 32.34 -12.08
C GLY A 257 -21.71 33.26 -11.02
N GLY A 258 -20.39 33.15 -10.75
CA GLY A 258 -19.67 33.94 -9.77
C GLY A 258 -19.85 33.46 -8.31
N SER A 259 -20.34 32.23 -8.10
CA SER A 259 -20.49 31.61 -6.77
C SER A 259 -19.43 30.56 -6.53
N GLY A 260 -18.85 30.52 -5.31
CA GLY A 260 -17.93 29.47 -4.87
C GLY A 260 -18.63 28.21 -4.32
N VAL A 261 -19.96 28.20 -4.27
CA VAL A 261 -20.76 27.11 -3.69
C VAL A 261 -21.98 26.80 -4.55
N ALA A 262 -22.40 25.54 -4.52
CA ALA A 262 -23.62 25.04 -5.16
C ALA A 262 -24.43 24.16 -4.21
N ARG A 263 -25.60 23.72 -4.64
CA ARG A 263 -26.44 22.75 -3.94
C ARG A 263 -27.03 21.78 -4.95
N LEU A 264 -26.90 20.48 -4.70
CA LEU A 264 -27.54 19.46 -5.52
C LEU A 264 -29.06 19.36 -5.23
N ALA A 265 -29.76 18.63 -6.07
CA ALA A 265 -31.21 18.42 -5.94
C ALA A 265 -31.59 17.68 -4.65
N ASP A 266 -30.74 16.79 -4.15
CA ASP A 266 -30.92 16.07 -2.89
C ASP A 266 -30.61 16.91 -1.64
N GLY A 267 -30.19 18.16 -1.83
CA GLY A 267 -29.81 19.08 -0.76
C GLY A 267 -28.33 19.08 -0.38
N THR A 268 -27.52 18.25 -1.00
CA THR A 268 -26.07 18.20 -0.73
C THR A 268 -25.43 19.56 -1.04
N PHE A 269 -24.71 20.08 -0.05
CA PHE A 269 -23.91 21.30 -0.21
C PHE A 269 -22.60 20.97 -0.91
N VAL A 270 -22.26 21.74 -1.95
CA VAL A 270 -21.08 21.57 -2.78
C VAL A 270 -20.16 22.78 -2.61
N ASP A 271 -18.99 22.53 -2.07
CA ASP A 271 -17.89 23.48 -1.93
C ASP A 271 -16.59 22.90 -2.50
N GLU A 272 -15.48 23.60 -2.37
CA GLU A 272 -14.20 23.14 -2.91
C GLU A 272 -13.73 21.79 -2.32
N PRO A 273 -13.83 21.48 -1.01
CA PRO A 273 -13.51 20.14 -0.48
C PRO A 273 -14.32 19.01 -1.14
N ILE A 274 -15.62 19.19 -1.30
CA ILE A 274 -16.49 18.21 -1.93
C ILE A 274 -16.17 18.05 -3.42
N THR A 275 -15.96 19.16 -4.13
CA THR A 275 -15.56 19.18 -5.54
C THR A 275 -14.23 18.47 -5.77
N ARG A 276 -13.24 18.73 -4.92
CA ARG A 276 -11.92 18.06 -4.97
C ARG A 276 -12.03 16.55 -4.76
N ARG A 277 -12.86 16.10 -3.80
CA ARG A 277 -13.15 14.68 -3.60
C ARG A 277 -13.80 14.04 -4.84
N ALA A 278 -14.78 14.71 -5.44
CA ALA A 278 -15.45 14.22 -6.64
C ALA A 278 -14.48 14.09 -7.83
N ARG A 279 -13.63 15.10 -8.06
CA ARG A 279 -12.59 15.06 -9.10
C ARG A 279 -11.59 13.92 -8.87
N ALA A 280 -11.19 13.67 -7.63
CA ALA A 280 -10.29 12.56 -7.30
C ALA A 280 -10.91 11.19 -7.61
N LEU A 281 -12.22 10.99 -7.32
CA LEU A 281 -12.95 9.78 -7.67
C LEU A 281 -12.99 9.54 -9.18
N LEU A 282 -13.31 10.59 -9.97
CA LEU A 282 -13.37 10.49 -11.43
C LEU A 282 -12.00 10.22 -12.06
N ALA A 283 -10.94 10.86 -11.55
CA ALA A 283 -9.57 10.62 -12.01
C ALA A 283 -9.11 9.18 -11.73
N GLY A 284 -9.50 8.61 -10.58
CA GLY A 284 -9.20 7.22 -10.24
C GLY A 284 -9.95 6.18 -11.08
N ALA A 285 -11.15 6.49 -11.56
CA ALA A 285 -11.97 5.58 -12.35
C ALA A 285 -11.59 5.54 -13.85
N GLY A 286 -10.96 6.58 -14.37
CA GLY A 286 -10.50 6.67 -15.78
C GLY A 286 -9.12 6.05 -16.02
N SER A 287 -8.61 5.33 -15.04
CA SER A 287 -7.22 4.89 -15.02
C SER A 287 -7.10 3.37 -15.14
#